data_cee34356847cf6008d79021b1eebc2e8
#
_entry.id   cee34356847cf6008d79021b1eebc2e8
#
_cell.length_a   1.000
_cell.length_b   1.000
_cell.length_c   1.000
_cell.angle_alpha   90.00
_cell.angle_beta   90.00
_cell.angle_gamma   90.00
#
_symmetry.space_group_name_H-M   'P 1'
#
loop_
_entity.id
_entity.type
_entity.pdbx_description
1 polymer ?
#
loop_
_entity_poly.entity_id
_entity_poly.type
_entity_poly.pdbx_seq_one_letter_code
_entity_poly.pdbx_strand_id
1 'polypeptide(L)'
;MSSVHQDEARWYVAQVKPNGFARAEANLTKQGFETFMPLRRKTVRHARQMREVLRPVFPGYIFTRFGAARSDWRKINSTFGVSKLISFEAGKPAPVPDALMAGLRARCNAGQVLQPLDDLHAGEHVRMLSGAFADFVGEVETFVANDGVRLLFDFMGQATKLDVPRADVERL
;
A
#
# COMPACT_ATOMS: atom_id res chain seq x y z
N MET A 1 -24.27 -16.53 32.08
CA MET A 1 -23.36 -15.39 31.91
C MET A 1 -23.05 -15.27 30.44
N SER A 2 -23.80 -14.44 29.77
CA SER A 2 -23.73 -14.29 28.30
C SER A 2 -22.49 -13.49 27.96
N SER A 3 -21.57 -14.09 27.25
CA SER A 3 -20.44 -13.42 26.64
C SER A 3 -20.99 -12.44 25.62
N VAL A 4 -21.02 -11.18 25.98
CA VAL A 4 -21.16 -10.08 25.04
C VAL A 4 -19.85 -10.02 24.25
N HIS A 5 -19.71 -10.89 23.25
CA HIS A 5 -18.79 -10.63 22.16
C HIS A 5 -19.42 -9.48 21.39
N GLN A 6 -19.05 -8.28 21.81
CA GLN A 6 -19.32 -7.06 21.10
C GLN A 6 -18.98 -7.30 19.63
N ASP A 7 -19.92 -6.94 18.79
CA ASP A 7 -19.83 -6.88 17.34
C ASP A 7 -18.70 -5.91 16.94
N GLU A 8 -17.47 -6.34 17.17
CA GLU A 8 -16.28 -5.55 16.96
C GLU A 8 -16.08 -5.43 15.46
N ALA A 9 -16.24 -4.23 14.94
CA ALA A 9 -16.08 -3.97 13.52
C ALA A 9 -14.62 -4.23 13.13
N ARG A 10 -14.40 -5.15 12.17
CA ARG A 10 -13.11 -5.55 11.62
C ARG A 10 -12.98 -5.19 10.17
N TRP A 11 -11.76 -5.19 9.69
CA TRP A 11 -11.46 -4.99 8.29
C TRP A 11 -11.51 -6.29 7.51
N TYR A 12 -12.05 -6.20 6.30
CA TYR A 12 -12.18 -7.27 5.32
C TYR A 12 -11.75 -6.78 3.95
N VAL A 13 -11.53 -7.70 3.02
CA VAL A 13 -11.13 -7.38 1.65
C VAL A 13 -12.24 -7.73 0.69
N ALA A 14 -12.61 -6.79 -0.16
CA ALA A 14 -13.50 -7.05 -1.29
C ALA A 14 -12.72 -6.93 -2.60
N GLN A 15 -12.94 -7.86 -3.51
CA GLN A 15 -12.48 -7.77 -4.88
C GLN A 15 -13.41 -6.83 -5.65
N VAL A 16 -12.84 -5.89 -6.39
CA VAL A 16 -13.60 -4.97 -7.24
C VAL A 16 -13.55 -5.41 -8.69
N LYS A 17 -14.60 -5.08 -9.44
CA LYS A 17 -14.65 -5.34 -10.88
C LYS A 17 -13.61 -4.48 -11.61
N PRO A 18 -13.14 -4.89 -12.80
CA PRO A 18 -12.28 -4.05 -13.62
C PRO A 18 -12.90 -2.67 -13.81
N ASN A 19 -12.09 -1.62 -13.58
CA ASN A 19 -12.52 -0.21 -13.59
C ASN A 19 -13.69 0.15 -12.63
N GLY A 20 -14.01 -0.76 -11.71
CA GLY A 20 -15.15 -0.61 -10.77
C GLY A 20 -14.81 0.08 -9.46
N PHE A 21 -13.55 0.47 -9.23
CA PHE A 21 -13.09 0.95 -7.93
C PHE A 21 -13.89 2.15 -7.42
N ALA A 22 -13.93 3.27 -8.17
CA ALA A 22 -14.63 4.47 -7.73
C ALA A 22 -16.12 4.23 -7.48
N ARG A 23 -16.72 3.34 -8.28
CA ARG A 23 -18.11 2.93 -8.12
C ARG A 23 -18.33 2.08 -6.87
N ALA A 24 -17.42 1.14 -6.62
CA ALA A 24 -17.47 0.29 -5.42
C ALA A 24 -17.32 1.15 -4.16
N GLU A 25 -16.32 2.02 -4.11
CA GLU A 25 -16.07 2.91 -2.98
C GLU A 25 -17.29 3.80 -2.68
N ALA A 26 -17.82 4.49 -3.70
CA ALA A 26 -18.97 5.36 -3.54
C ALA A 26 -20.20 4.61 -3.03
N ASN A 27 -20.48 3.41 -3.55
CA ASN A 27 -21.65 2.64 -3.15
C ASN A 27 -21.49 1.98 -1.78
N LEU A 28 -20.30 1.52 -1.42
CA LEU A 28 -20.01 1.00 -0.06
C LEU A 28 -20.15 2.11 0.98
N THR A 29 -19.60 3.28 0.71
CA THR A 29 -19.70 4.45 1.60
C THR A 29 -21.16 4.89 1.78
N LYS A 30 -21.97 4.91 0.71
CA LYS A 30 -23.40 5.22 0.79
C LYS A 30 -24.17 4.22 1.64
N GLN A 31 -23.72 2.98 1.70
CA GLN A 31 -24.32 1.93 2.54
C GLN A 31 -23.81 1.98 4.00
N GLY A 32 -22.96 2.94 4.34
CA GLY A 32 -22.42 3.12 5.68
C GLY A 32 -21.21 2.25 6.03
N PHE A 33 -20.56 1.64 5.03
CA PHE A 33 -19.33 0.91 5.23
C PHE A 33 -18.15 1.87 5.16
N GLU A 34 -17.24 1.77 6.14
CA GLU A 34 -15.95 2.44 6.05
C GLU A 34 -15.09 1.74 4.99
N THR A 35 -14.45 2.50 4.12
CA THR A 35 -13.60 1.97 3.05
C THR A 35 -12.20 2.51 3.16
N PHE A 36 -11.23 1.71 2.72
CA PHE A 36 -9.84 2.10 2.66
C PHE A 36 -9.16 1.44 1.46
N MET A 37 -8.48 2.25 0.66
CA MET A 37 -7.64 1.77 -0.42
C MET A 37 -6.33 2.53 -0.42
N PRO A 38 -5.25 1.92 0.06
CA PRO A 38 -3.96 2.57 0.03
C PRO A 38 -3.50 2.79 -1.42
N LEU A 39 -3.09 4.01 -1.69
CA LEU A 39 -2.55 4.45 -2.96
C LEU A 39 -1.04 4.61 -2.84
N ARG A 40 -0.34 4.46 -3.93
CA ARG A 40 1.08 4.80 -4.06
C ARG A 40 1.28 5.76 -5.22
N ARG A 41 2.26 6.62 -5.09
CA ARG A 41 2.73 7.46 -6.20
C ARG A 41 3.51 6.61 -7.18
N LYS A 42 3.24 6.78 -8.45
CA LYS A 42 3.98 6.14 -9.54
C LYS A 42 4.22 7.16 -10.64
N THR A 43 5.47 7.27 -11.06
CA THR A 43 5.81 8.06 -12.23
C THR A 43 5.52 7.26 -13.49
N VAL A 44 4.71 7.80 -14.37
CA VAL A 44 4.39 7.22 -15.68
C VAL A 44 4.82 8.16 -16.79
N ARG A 45 5.30 7.58 -17.89
CA ARG A 45 5.62 8.32 -19.10
C ARG A 45 4.40 8.33 -20.02
N HIS A 46 3.90 9.52 -20.31
CA HIS A 46 2.82 9.71 -21.27
C HIS A 46 3.19 10.85 -22.24
N ALA A 47 3.12 10.57 -23.55
CA ALA A 47 3.42 11.57 -24.59
C ALA A 47 4.76 12.31 -24.38
N ARG A 48 5.84 11.59 -24.05
CA ARG A 48 7.19 12.12 -23.74
C ARG A 48 7.30 12.97 -22.47
N GLN A 49 6.22 13.09 -21.68
CA GLN A 49 6.23 13.77 -20.39
C GLN A 49 6.15 12.75 -19.25
N MET A 50 6.93 13.00 -18.21
CA MET A 50 6.83 12.25 -16.97
C MET A 50 5.73 12.86 -16.11
N ARG A 51 4.77 12.04 -15.68
CA ARG A 51 3.67 12.47 -14.80
C ARG A 51 3.61 11.55 -13.59
N GLU A 52 3.43 12.15 -12.44
CA GLU A 52 3.14 11.42 -11.22
C GLU A 52 1.65 11.10 -11.18
N VAL A 53 1.32 9.82 -10.97
CA VAL A 53 -0.06 9.34 -10.85
C VAL A 53 -0.20 8.50 -9.58
N LEU A 54 -1.39 8.52 -9.00
CA LEU A 54 -1.74 7.65 -7.89
C LEU A 54 -2.28 6.33 -8.43
N ARG A 55 -1.78 5.23 -7.87
CA ARG A 55 -2.19 3.87 -8.21
C ARG A 55 -2.49 3.07 -6.94
N PRO A 56 -3.47 2.17 -6.95
CA PRO A 56 -3.71 1.28 -5.84
C PRO A 56 -2.46 0.47 -5.49
N VAL A 57 -2.18 0.33 -4.19
CA VAL A 57 -1.15 -0.60 -3.70
C VAL A 57 -1.56 -2.04 -3.99
N PHE A 58 -2.86 -2.33 -3.86
CA PHE A 58 -3.46 -3.64 -4.17
C PHE A 58 -4.48 -3.50 -5.31
N PRO A 59 -4.05 -3.56 -6.58
CA PRO A 59 -4.95 -3.41 -7.71
C PRO A 59 -6.06 -4.47 -7.68
N GLY A 60 -7.31 -4.03 -7.85
CA GLY A 60 -8.48 -4.92 -7.86
C GLY A 60 -9.05 -5.24 -6.49
N TYR A 61 -8.55 -4.63 -5.41
CA TYR A 61 -9.04 -4.87 -4.05
C TYR A 61 -9.31 -3.57 -3.31
N ILE A 62 -10.30 -3.60 -2.41
CA ILE A 62 -10.64 -2.52 -1.47
C ILE A 62 -10.83 -3.12 -0.09
N PHE A 63 -10.33 -2.44 0.93
CA PHE A 63 -10.62 -2.79 2.32
C PHE A 63 -11.95 -2.15 2.73
N THR A 64 -12.77 -2.91 3.46
CA THR A 64 -14.03 -2.43 4.01
C THR A 64 -14.19 -2.89 5.45
N ARG A 65 -14.75 -2.05 6.30
CA ARG A 65 -14.89 -2.32 7.73
C ARG A 65 -16.35 -2.51 8.11
N PHE A 66 -16.64 -3.60 8.81
CA PHE A 66 -17.98 -3.90 9.33
C PHE A 66 -17.92 -4.91 10.48
N GLY A 67 -18.99 -4.99 11.27
CA GLY A 67 -19.19 -6.06 12.25
C GLY A 67 -19.79 -7.31 11.59
N ALA A 68 -19.18 -8.46 11.80
CA ALA A 68 -19.61 -9.72 11.18
C ALA A 68 -20.97 -10.23 11.69
N ALA A 69 -21.39 -9.82 12.91
CA ALA A 69 -22.71 -10.15 13.45
C ALA A 69 -23.84 -9.38 12.75
N ARG A 70 -23.56 -8.26 12.10
CA ARG A 70 -24.54 -7.51 11.31
C ARG A 70 -24.80 -8.23 9.99
N SER A 71 -26.05 -8.57 9.72
CA SER A 71 -26.45 -9.23 8.45
C SER A 71 -26.21 -8.36 7.20
N ASP A 72 -25.97 -7.07 7.40
CA ASP A 72 -25.83 -6.08 6.33
C ASP A 72 -24.61 -6.28 5.44
N TRP A 73 -23.54 -6.92 5.95
CA TRP A 73 -22.33 -7.15 5.18
C TRP A 73 -22.57 -8.00 3.92
N ARG A 74 -23.64 -8.80 3.90
CA ARG A 74 -24.00 -9.60 2.70
C ARG A 74 -24.33 -8.73 1.51
N LYS A 75 -24.77 -7.48 1.73
CA LYS A 75 -25.03 -6.50 0.68
C LYS A 75 -23.76 -6.11 -0.09
N ILE A 76 -22.59 -6.28 0.52
CA ILE A 76 -21.29 -5.99 -0.13
C ILE A 76 -21.16 -6.78 -1.42
N ASN A 77 -21.52 -8.06 -1.42
CA ASN A 77 -21.44 -8.91 -2.62
C ASN A 77 -22.38 -8.47 -3.77
N SER A 78 -23.43 -7.74 -3.46
CA SER A 78 -24.37 -7.20 -4.45
C SER A 78 -24.14 -5.72 -4.75
N THR A 79 -23.09 -5.12 -4.18
CA THR A 79 -22.78 -3.70 -4.39
C THR A 79 -22.17 -3.48 -5.77
N PHE A 80 -22.70 -2.49 -6.50
CA PHE A 80 -22.15 -2.11 -7.81
C PHE A 80 -20.67 -1.73 -7.72
N GLY A 81 -19.85 -2.36 -8.57
CA GLY A 81 -18.41 -2.22 -8.58
C GLY A 81 -17.67 -3.29 -7.80
N VAL A 82 -18.34 -3.96 -6.85
CA VAL A 82 -17.79 -5.10 -6.13
C VAL A 82 -17.99 -6.39 -6.94
N SER A 83 -16.99 -7.24 -6.97
CA SER A 83 -17.07 -8.59 -7.52
C SER A 83 -17.47 -9.60 -6.45
N LYS A 84 -16.73 -9.63 -5.36
CA LYS A 84 -17.01 -10.48 -4.19
C LYS A 84 -16.23 -10.03 -2.97
N LEU A 85 -16.76 -10.35 -1.80
CA LEU A 85 -16.04 -10.28 -0.55
C LEU A 85 -15.12 -11.51 -0.42
N ILE A 86 -13.88 -11.32 0.02
CA ILE A 86 -12.94 -12.43 0.21
C ILE A 86 -13.33 -13.22 1.46
N SER A 87 -13.48 -14.53 1.28
CA SER A 87 -13.78 -15.48 2.35
C SER A 87 -13.01 -16.77 2.12
N PHE A 88 -12.51 -17.39 3.17
CA PHE A 88 -11.86 -18.69 3.10
C PHE A 88 -12.86 -19.84 3.22
N GLU A 89 -13.97 -19.59 3.91
CA GLU A 89 -15.11 -20.52 4.03
C GLU A 89 -16.38 -19.88 3.47
N ALA A 90 -17.25 -20.68 2.89
CA ALA A 90 -18.51 -20.21 2.36
C ALA A 90 -19.35 -19.50 3.46
N GLY A 91 -19.75 -18.26 3.21
CA GLY A 91 -20.56 -17.47 4.13
C GLY A 91 -19.84 -16.91 5.35
N LYS A 92 -18.50 -17.03 5.41
CA LYS A 92 -17.70 -16.44 6.49
C LYS A 92 -16.63 -15.52 5.90
N PRO A 93 -16.79 -14.19 5.99
CA PRO A 93 -15.76 -13.26 5.56
C PRO A 93 -14.46 -13.48 6.35
N ALA A 94 -13.33 -13.37 5.66
CA ALA A 94 -12.01 -13.51 6.28
C ALA A 94 -11.54 -12.13 6.79
N PRO A 95 -11.42 -11.93 8.12
CA PRO A 95 -10.95 -10.67 8.65
C PRO A 95 -9.46 -10.48 8.38
N VAL A 96 -9.10 -9.24 8.09
CA VAL A 96 -7.69 -8.84 7.99
C VAL A 96 -7.14 -8.63 9.40
N PRO A 97 -5.92 -9.11 9.71
CA PRO A 97 -5.32 -8.87 11.01
C PRO A 97 -5.26 -7.38 11.37
N ASP A 98 -5.70 -7.02 12.57
CA ASP A 98 -5.78 -5.62 13.00
C ASP A 98 -4.40 -4.94 13.00
N ALA A 99 -3.34 -5.66 13.38
CA ALA A 99 -1.97 -5.14 13.34
C ALA A 99 -1.53 -4.76 11.93
N LEU A 100 -1.91 -5.56 10.92
CA LEU A 100 -1.62 -5.27 9.51
C LEU A 100 -2.34 -3.99 9.06
N MET A 101 -3.63 -3.87 9.39
CA MET A 101 -4.42 -2.69 9.02
C MET A 101 -3.95 -1.44 9.74
N ALA A 102 -3.63 -1.53 11.04
CA ALA A 102 -3.08 -0.43 11.80
C ALA A 102 -1.75 0.06 11.21
N GLY A 103 -0.83 -0.85 10.91
CA GLY A 103 0.46 -0.53 10.28
C GLY A 103 0.30 0.10 8.90
N LEU A 104 -0.58 -0.43 8.07
CA LEU A 104 -0.83 0.09 6.72
C LEU A 104 -1.46 1.49 6.76
N ARG A 105 -2.45 1.70 7.63
CA ARG A 105 -3.11 3.01 7.81
C ARG A 105 -2.17 4.05 8.40
N ALA A 106 -1.34 3.68 9.37
CA ALA A 106 -0.36 4.57 9.97
C ALA A 106 0.67 5.10 8.97
N ARG A 107 0.95 4.33 7.92
CA ARG A 107 1.87 4.71 6.84
C ARG A 107 1.23 5.55 5.75
N CYS A 108 -0.08 5.75 5.76
CA CYS A 108 -0.79 6.54 4.78
C CYS A 108 -1.09 7.95 5.32
N ASN A 109 -1.03 8.95 4.42
CA ASN A 109 -1.51 10.29 4.73
C ASN A 109 -3.05 10.37 4.70
N ALA A 110 -3.61 11.55 4.95
CA ALA A 110 -5.05 11.77 4.93
C ALA A 110 -5.73 11.44 3.58
N GLY A 111 -5.00 11.48 2.48
CA GLY A 111 -5.46 11.06 1.15
C GLY A 111 -5.29 9.57 0.87
N GLN A 112 -5.04 8.75 1.90
CA GLN A 112 -4.77 7.32 1.78
C GLN A 112 -3.52 6.99 0.95
N VAL A 113 -2.63 7.95 0.71
CA VAL A 113 -1.39 7.74 -0.04
C VAL A 113 -0.32 7.21 0.89
N LEU A 114 0.15 6.01 0.57
CA LEU A 114 1.24 5.36 1.29
C LEU A 114 2.50 6.21 1.22
N GLN A 115 3.02 6.56 2.39
CA GLN A 115 4.28 7.27 2.48
C GLN A 115 5.43 6.27 2.34
N PRO A 116 6.54 6.66 1.73
CA PRO A 116 7.74 5.83 1.73
C PRO A 116 8.08 5.39 3.16
N LEU A 117 8.55 4.17 3.32
CA LEU A 117 9.17 3.74 4.58
C LEU A 117 10.47 4.52 4.69
N ASP A 118 10.56 5.34 5.72
CA ASP A 118 11.63 6.27 6.01
C ASP A 118 11.87 7.32 4.92
N ASP A 119 11.80 8.56 5.34
CA ASP A 119 12.37 9.67 4.60
C ASP A 119 13.90 9.48 4.63
N LEU A 120 14.43 8.73 3.68
CA LEU A 120 15.85 8.80 3.42
C LEU A 120 16.17 10.23 3.04
N HIS A 121 17.18 10.79 3.69
CA HIS A 121 17.66 12.12 3.39
C HIS A 121 19.03 12.05 2.70
N ALA A 122 19.34 13.04 1.91
CA ALA A 122 20.68 13.20 1.38
C ALA A 122 21.68 13.29 2.55
N GLY A 123 22.80 12.60 2.45
CA GLY A 123 23.81 12.47 3.49
C GLY A 123 23.64 11.27 4.43
N GLU A 124 22.51 10.53 4.34
CA GLU A 124 22.34 9.31 5.13
C GLU A 124 23.08 8.12 4.52
N HIS A 125 23.54 7.24 5.39
CA HIS A 125 24.23 6.01 4.97
C HIS A 125 23.21 4.87 4.84
N VAL A 126 23.33 4.14 3.73
CA VAL A 126 22.50 2.99 3.42
C VAL A 126 23.35 1.81 2.97
N ARG A 127 22.84 0.61 3.18
CA ARG A 127 23.43 -0.64 2.68
C ARG A 127 22.66 -1.09 1.44
N MET A 128 23.37 -1.51 0.42
CA MET A 128 22.78 -2.14 -0.76
C MET A 128 22.38 -3.58 -0.45
N LEU A 129 21.14 -3.94 -0.78
CA LEU A 129 20.55 -5.27 -0.47
C LEU A 129 20.72 -6.27 -1.61
N SER A 130 20.96 -5.79 -2.84
CA SER A 130 20.97 -6.64 -4.03
C SER A 130 21.99 -6.15 -5.08
N GLY A 131 22.22 -6.97 -6.10
CA GLY A 131 23.08 -6.65 -7.23
C GLY A 131 24.56 -6.91 -6.97
N ALA A 132 25.39 -6.41 -7.89
CA ALA A 132 26.84 -6.59 -7.84
C ALA A 132 27.53 -5.91 -6.65
N PHE A 133 26.85 -4.97 -6.02
CA PHE A 133 27.33 -4.20 -4.87
C PHE A 133 26.53 -4.49 -3.59
N ALA A 134 25.92 -5.67 -3.50
CA ALA A 134 25.26 -6.10 -2.28
C ALA A 134 26.21 -6.00 -1.07
N ASP A 135 25.67 -5.58 0.08
CA ASP A 135 26.38 -5.31 1.34
C ASP A 135 27.32 -4.09 1.34
N PHE A 136 27.52 -3.43 0.21
CA PHE A 136 28.26 -2.16 0.20
C PHE A 136 27.43 -1.06 0.87
N VAL A 137 28.14 -0.21 1.60
CA VAL A 137 27.57 0.99 2.24
C VAL A 137 27.87 2.19 1.37
N GLY A 138 26.83 2.96 1.08
CA GLY A 138 26.92 4.22 0.35
C GLY A 138 26.18 5.34 1.07
N GLU A 139 26.53 6.58 0.75
CA GLU A 139 25.83 7.77 1.18
C GLU A 139 24.80 8.18 0.13
N VAL A 140 23.60 8.54 0.57
CA VAL A 140 22.55 9.07 -0.31
C VAL A 140 22.97 10.45 -0.81
N GLU A 141 23.27 10.58 -2.10
CA GLU A 141 23.59 11.88 -2.71
C GLU A 141 22.31 12.63 -3.08
N THR A 142 21.40 11.98 -3.78
CA THR A 142 20.14 12.58 -4.23
C THR A 142 19.12 11.51 -4.61
N PHE A 143 17.88 11.93 -4.79
CA PHE A 143 16.82 11.07 -5.31
C PHE A 143 16.70 11.25 -6.82
N VAL A 144 16.51 10.14 -7.53
CA VAL A 144 16.37 10.11 -8.99
C VAL A 144 14.97 9.62 -9.40
N ALA A 145 14.62 9.81 -10.66
CA ALA A 145 13.32 9.39 -11.18
C ALA A 145 13.02 7.91 -10.94
N ASN A 146 11.74 7.52 -10.94
CA ASN A 146 11.26 6.15 -10.76
C ASN A 146 11.55 5.53 -9.38
N ASP A 147 11.41 6.33 -8.32
CA ASP A 147 11.68 5.88 -6.95
C ASP A 147 13.11 5.34 -6.77
N GLY A 148 14.05 5.99 -7.44
CA GLY A 148 15.47 5.65 -7.38
C GLY A 148 16.23 6.55 -6.41
N VAL A 149 17.36 6.03 -5.96
CA VAL A 149 18.32 6.73 -5.09
C VAL A 149 19.69 6.70 -5.75
N ARG A 150 20.34 7.84 -5.83
CA ARG A 150 21.74 7.93 -6.21
C ARG A 150 22.62 7.82 -4.99
N LEU A 151 23.45 6.79 -4.98
CA LEU A 151 24.40 6.53 -3.91
C LEU A 151 25.79 6.96 -4.34
N LEU A 152 26.52 7.55 -3.40
CA LEU A 152 27.94 7.80 -3.46
C LEU A 152 28.64 6.81 -2.55
N PHE A 153 29.58 6.03 -3.06
CA PHE A 153 30.38 5.10 -2.28
C PHE A 153 31.81 5.02 -2.80
N ASP A 154 32.72 4.61 -1.93
CA ASP A 154 34.10 4.38 -2.32
C ASP A 154 34.26 2.96 -2.89
N PHE A 155 34.73 2.89 -4.12
CA PHE A 155 35.08 1.63 -4.76
C PHE A 155 36.51 1.67 -5.17
N MET A 156 37.34 0.89 -4.51
CA MET A 156 38.78 0.79 -4.77
C MET A 156 39.52 2.13 -4.72
N GLY A 157 39.15 3.01 -3.78
CA GLY A 157 39.76 4.33 -3.62
C GLY A 157 39.22 5.39 -4.58
N GLN A 158 38.13 5.10 -5.30
CA GLN A 158 37.47 6.06 -6.17
C GLN A 158 36.04 6.28 -5.76
N ALA A 159 35.63 7.55 -5.63
CA ALA A 159 34.25 7.92 -5.39
C ALA A 159 33.42 7.55 -6.62
N THR A 160 32.50 6.61 -6.43
CA THR A 160 31.63 6.06 -7.49
C THR A 160 30.19 6.39 -7.19
N LYS A 161 29.44 6.77 -8.23
CA LYS A 161 27.99 7.05 -8.15
C LYS A 161 27.22 5.92 -8.81
N LEU A 162 26.16 5.48 -8.13
CA LEU A 162 25.29 4.42 -8.63
C LEU A 162 23.84 4.77 -8.38
N ASP A 163 23.01 4.67 -9.40
CA ASP A 163 21.56 4.82 -9.29
C ASP A 163 20.94 3.44 -9.04
N VAL A 164 20.27 3.29 -7.91
CA VAL A 164 19.63 2.04 -7.49
C VAL A 164 18.16 2.28 -7.13
N PRO A 165 17.27 1.28 -7.31
CA PRO A 165 15.92 1.37 -6.79
C PRO A 165 15.91 1.59 -5.28
N ARG A 166 14.99 2.40 -4.78
CA ARG A 166 14.82 2.64 -3.34
C ARG A 166 14.59 1.33 -2.57
N ALA A 167 13.92 0.36 -3.20
CA ALA A 167 13.67 -0.95 -2.61
C ALA A 167 14.91 -1.80 -2.39
N ASP A 168 16.02 -1.46 -3.07
CA ASP A 168 17.28 -2.22 -3.00
C ASP A 168 18.26 -1.65 -1.97
N VAL A 169 17.83 -0.72 -1.14
CA VAL A 169 18.65 -0.11 -0.09
C VAL A 169 17.97 -0.16 1.27
N GLU A 170 18.77 -0.35 2.29
CA GLU A 170 18.38 -0.38 3.70
C GLU A 170 19.12 0.71 4.45
N ARG A 171 18.42 1.47 5.28
CA ARG A 171 19.03 2.47 6.17
C ARG A 171 19.86 1.78 7.24
N LEU A 172 21.03 2.35 7.56
CA LEU A 172 21.91 1.89 8.65
C LEU A 172 21.55 2.53 9.98
#